data_983dea7e0a91c415dae1a9023b72ae29
#
_entry.id   983dea7e0a91c415dae1a9023b72ae29
#
_cell.length_a   1.000
_cell.length_b   1.000
_cell.length_c   1.000
_cell.angle_alpha   90.00
_cell.angle_beta   90.00
_cell.angle_gamma   90.00
#
_symmetry.space_group_name_H-M   'P 1'
#
loop_
_entity.id
_entity.type
_entity.pdbx_description
1 polymer ?
#
loop_
_entity_poly.entity_id
_entity_poly.type
_entity_poly.pdbx_seq_one_letter_code
_entity_poly.pdbx_strand_id
1 'polypeptide(L)'
;MVVISDIVVQGIQMLLVLLLAPLLTGFVRKVKARLVRRQGASVFQPYRDLLRLLRKEVVLADNASWLFRVTPYITFAAIWVAAALVPTFATGLLFNWTADLIAIVALLGSARFFLALAGMDVGTSFGGIGSSREVMIAALAEPAMLLIVFCMALVAGSTQLSTVTNFMASSYVGLRVSLGMAVIALIMVALAENARIPVDNPATHLELTMVHEAMVLEYSGRHLAMIEFGAFLKLLLYVSLIACVFLPWKIAVFGTGPLAYAIGTAAYLVKLVVAGFFLALFETATAKMRVFRVPKFLGAGLMLGLLGTLLLFVSRSF
;
A
#
# COMPACT_ATOMS: atom_id res chain seq x y z
N MET A 1 28.95 -13.99 -12.17
CA MET A 1 29.08 -12.98 -11.09
C MET A 1 27.90 -11.99 -11.10
N VAL A 2 27.49 -11.45 -12.25
CA VAL A 2 26.36 -10.48 -12.34
C VAL A 2 25.06 -11.06 -11.77
N VAL A 3 24.62 -12.27 -12.15
CA VAL A 3 23.37 -12.90 -11.69
C VAL A 3 23.33 -13.11 -10.17
N ILE A 4 24.47 -13.42 -9.54
CA ILE A 4 24.53 -13.62 -8.09
C ILE A 4 24.36 -12.26 -7.36
N SER A 5 24.96 -11.19 -7.90
CA SER A 5 24.76 -9.85 -7.33
C SER A 5 23.31 -9.41 -7.42
N ASP A 6 22.60 -9.73 -8.51
CA ASP A 6 21.20 -9.38 -8.74
C ASP A 6 20.30 -10.06 -7.72
N ILE A 7 20.51 -11.36 -7.50
CA ILE A 7 19.76 -12.15 -6.51
C ILE A 7 19.98 -11.58 -5.10
N VAL A 8 21.23 -11.24 -4.77
CA VAL A 8 21.56 -10.68 -3.44
C VAL A 8 20.90 -9.32 -3.23
N VAL A 9 20.99 -8.42 -4.20
CA VAL A 9 20.38 -7.08 -4.09
C VAL A 9 18.86 -7.17 -4.03
N GLN A 10 18.24 -8.03 -4.85
CA GLN A 10 16.80 -8.29 -4.78
C GLN A 10 16.39 -8.88 -3.42
N GLY A 11 17.16 -9.83 -2.90
CA GLY A 11 16.93 -10.41 -1.56
C GLY A 11 17.02 -9.37 -0.44
N ILE A 12 17.99 -8.45 -0.52
CA ILE A 12 18.13 -7.33 0.42
C ILE A 12 16.89 -6.42 0.33
N GLN A 13 16.40 -6.11 -0.87
CA GLN A 13 15.19 -5.31 -1.05
C GLN A 13 13.98 -5.97 -0.40
N MET A 14 13.76 -7.25 -0.63
CA MET A 14 12.64 -8.01 -0.06
C MET A 14 12.69 -8.05 1.47
N LEU A 15 13.88 -8.25 2.05
CA LEU A 15 14.08 -8.22 3.51
C LEU A 15 13.89 -6.81 4.08
N LEU A 16 14.42 -5.78 3.40
CA LEU A 16 14.29 -4.39 3.81
C LEU A 16 12.82 -3.97 3.89
N VAL A 17 12.00 -4.34 2.89
CA VAL A 17 10.56 -4.07 2.87
C VAL A 17 9.86 -4.74 4.06
N LEU A 18 10.14 -6.01 4.35
CA LEU A 18 9.60 -6.72 5.52
C LEU A 18 9.98 -6.04 6.83
N LEU A 19 11.23 -5.61 6.97
CA LEU A 19 11.70 -4.95 8.18
C LEU A 19 11.12 -3.54 8.34
N LEU A 20 11.01 -2.76 7.27
CA LEU A 20 10.55 -1.37 7.37
C LEU A 20 9.03 -1.23 7.53
N ALA A 21 8.22 -2.21 7.15
CA ALA A 21 6.77 -2.10 7.20
C ALA A 21 6.20 -1.92 8.62
N PRO A 22 6.56 -2.75 9.62
CA PRO A 22 6.13 -2.51 11.00
C PRO A 22 6.75 -1.24 11.60
N LEU A 23 7.99 -0.90 11.20
CA LEU A 23 8.69 0.30 11.65
C LEU A 23 7.95 1.58 11.22
N LEU A 24 7.55 1.66 9.94
CA LEU A 24 6.79 2.78 9.41
C LEU A 24 5.47 2.95 10.16
N THR A 25 4.73 1.86 10.37
CA THR A 25 3.47 1.91 11.11
C THR A 25 3.69 2.36 12.57
N GLY A 26 4.72 1.85 13.24
CA GLY A 26 5.10 2.26 14.58
C GLY A 26 5.50 3.73 14.65
N PHE A 27 6.26 4.22 13.65
CA PHE A 27 6.64 5.62 13.53
C PHE A 27 5.40 6.53 13.37
N VAL A 28 4.50 6.21 12.45
CA VAL A 28 3.25 6.97 12.23
C VAL A 28 2.42 7.02 13.52
N ARG A 29 2.24 5.88 14.21
CA ARG A 29 1.52 5.81 15.50
C ARG A 29 2.20 6.70 16.57
N LYS A 30 3.53 6.70 16.64
CA LYS A 30 4.31 7.51 17.58
C LYS A 30 4.17 9.02 17.32
N VAL A 31 4.33 9.43 16.06
CA VAL A 31 4.19 10.84 15.65
C VAL A 31 2.76 11.33 15.94
N LYS A 32 1.75 10.54 15.54
CA LYS A 32 0.34 10.86 15.82
C LYS A 32 0.08 11.06 17.32
N ALA A 33 0.59 10.18 18.17
CA ALA A 33 0.46 10.32 19.62
C ALA A 33 1.10 11.62 20.14
N ARG A 34 2.28 11.98 19.61
CA ARG A 34 2.97 13.23 20.00
C ARG A 34 2.22 14.48 19.54
N LEU A 35 1.65 14.48 18.33
CA LEU A 35 0.82 15.59 17.84
C LEU A 35 -0.42 15.82 18.71
N VAL A 36 -0.99 14.76 19.29
CA VAL A 36 -2.15 14.84 20.22
C VAL A 36 -1.69 14.99 21.69
N ARG A 37 -0.43 15.38 21.93
CA ARG A 37 0.17 15.56 23.28
C ARG A 37 0.11 14.31 24.17
N ARG A 38 0.19 13.10 23.58
CA ARG A 38 0.29 11.83 24.31
C ARG A 38 1.69 11.23 24.15
N GLN A 39 2.13 10.39 25.09
CA GLN A 39 3.43 9.73 24.99
C GLN A 39 3.48 8.70 23.85
N GLY A 40 2.39 7.97 23.61
CA GLY A 40 2.30 6.91 22.62
C GLY A 40 3.21 5.71 22.90
N ALA A 41 2.94 4.61 22.21
CA ALA A 41 3.75 3.39 22.32
C ALA A 41 5.16 3.56 21.68
N SER A 42 6.06 2.62 21.95
CA SER A 42 7.36 2.53 21.28
C SER A 42 7.18 2.32 19.77
N VAL A 43 8.11 2.85 18.96
CA VAL A 43 8.14 2.63 17.50
C VAL A 43 8.25 1.14 17.16
N PHE A 44 8.89 0.34 18.03
CA PHE A 44 9.04 -1.11 17.88
C PHE A 44 7.84 -1.91 18.40
N GLN A 45 6.77 -1.25 18.85
CA GLN A 45 5.60 -1.95 19.36
C GLN A 45 4.96 -2.90 18.33
N PRO A 46 4.81 -2.55 17.03
CA PRO A 46 4.24 -3.47 16.04
C PRO A 46 5.02 -4.79 15.91
N TYR A 47 6.35 -4.78 16.07
CA TYR A 47 7.12 -6.01 16.07
C TYR A 47 6.84 -6.90 17.28
N ARG A 48 6.69 -6.28 18.47
CA ARG A 48 6.34 -7.02 19.69
C ARG A 48 4.95 -7.63 19.59
N ASP A 49 4.02 -6.90 19.00
CA ASP A 49 2.64 -7.38 18.78
C ASP A 49 2.62 -8.54 17.79
N LEU A 50 3.34 -8.45 16.66
CA LEU A 50 3.48 -9.56 15.71
C LEU A 50 4.14 -10.78 16.35
N LEU A 51 5.24 -10.62 17.08
CA LEU A 51 5.91 -11.73 17.75
C LEU A 51 5.02 -12.39 18.81
N ARG A 52 4.22 -11.61 19.53
CA ARG A 52 3.25 -12.12 20.50
C ARG A 52 2.16 -12.93 19.81
N LEU A 53 1.62 -12.45 18.68
CA LEU A 53 0.59 -13.14 17.90
C LEU A 53 1.12 -14.42 17.27
N LEU A 54 2.35 -14.43 16.74
CA LEU A 54 2.97 -15.62 16.15
C LEU A 54 3.19 -16.75 17.17
N ARG A 55 3.33 -16.41 18.48
CA ARG A 55 3.49 -17.39 19.57
C ARG A 55 2.17 -17.93 20.10
N LYS A 56 1.04 -17.29 19.74
CA LYS A 56 -0.29 -17.74 20.18
C LYS A 56 -0.81 -18.86 19.31
N GLU A 57 -1.59 -19.73 19.91
CA GLU A 57 -2.35 -20.76 19.21
C GLU A 57 -3.43 -20.15 18.32
N VAL A 58 -3.74 -20.86 17.26
CA VAL A 58 -4.82 -20.49 16.34
C VAL A 58 -6.10 -21.15 16.80
N VAL A 59 -7.09 -20.35 17.12
CA VAL A 59 -8.45 -20.79 17.36
C VAL A 59 -9.26 -20.51 16.11
N LEU A 60 -9.94 -21.50 15.59
CA LEU A 60 -10.79 -21.40 14.39
C LEU A 60 -12.23 -21.67 14.79
N ALA A 61 -13.17 -21.01 14.12
CA ALA A 61 -14.58 -21.31 14.26
C ALA A 61 -14.88 -22.68 13.63
N ASP A 62 -15.81 -23.44 14.23
CA ASP A 62 -16.13 -24.80 13.78
C ASP A 62 -16.69 -24.85 12.34
N ASN A 63 -17.35 -23.77 11.91
CA ASN A 63 -17.92 -23.61 10.57
C ASN A 63 -16.95 -23.00 9.56
N ALA A 64 -15.69 -22.67 9.95
CA ALA A 64 -14.69 -22.09 9.04
C ALA A 64 -14.21 -23.12 8.01
N SER A 65 -14.31 -22.77 6.73
CA SER A 65 -13.84 -23.60 5.62
C SER A 65 -12.31 -23.62 5.47
N TRP A 66 -11.81 -24.37 4.50
CA TRP A 66 -10.39 -24.35 4.16
C TRP A 66 -9.94 -22.96 3.64
N LEU A 67 -10.85 -22.21 2.98
CA LEU A 67 -10.59 -20.87 2.46
C LEU A 67 -10.15 -19.92 3.59
N PHE A 68 -10.89 -19.92 4.72
CA PHE A 68 -10.56 -19.10 5.89
C PHE A 68 -9.15 -19.38 6.43
N ARG A 69 -8.72 -20.66 6.40
CA ARG A 69 -7.38 -21.06 6.88
C ARG A 69 -6.24 -20.61 5.96
N VAL A 70 -6.47 -20.61 4.64
CA VAL A 70 -5.44 -20.34 3.63
C VAL A 70 -5.34 -18.85 3.28
N THR A 71 -6.44 -18.12 3.39
CA THR A 71 -6.51 -16.68 3.04
C THR A 71 -5.42 -15.80 3.69
N PRO A 72 -5.07 -15.93 4.98
CA PRO A 72 -4.03 -15.10 5.59
C PRO A 72 -2.68 -15.23 4.86
N TYR A 73 -2.34 -16.45 4.42
CA TYR A 73 -1.09 -16.73 3.71
C TYR A 73 -1.13 -16.20 2.27
N ILE A 74 -2.25 -16.39 1.55
CA ILE A 74 -2.43 -15.84 0.19
C ILE A 74 -2.34 -14.32 0.22
N THR A 75 -3.08 -13.68 1.13
CA THR A 75 -3.11 -12.22 1.28
C THR A 75 -1.72 -11.68 1.60
N PHE A 76 -1.03 -12.26 2.56
CA PHE A 76 0.33 -11.87 2.91
C PHE A 76 1.29 -12.05 1.73
N ALA A 77 1.28 -13.21 1.08
CA ALA A 77 2.17 -13.51 -0.05
C ALA A 77 1.93 -12.55 -1.23
N ALA A 78 0.66 -12.31 -1.60
CA ALA A 78 0.31 -11.40 -2.69
C ALA A 78 0.80 -9.97 -2.41
N ILE A 79 0.58 -9.45 -1.19
CA ILE A 79 1.04 -8.11 -0.81
C ILE A 79 2.57 -8.05 -0.75
N TRP A 80 3.24 -9.08 -0.23
CA TRP A 80 4.69 -9.12 -0.15
C TRP A 80 5.34 -9.18 -1.54
N VAL A 81 4.81 -10.01 -2.45
CA VAL A 81 5.26 -10.05 -3.85
C VAL A 81 5.03 -8.69 -4.50
N ALA A 82 3.86 -8.09 -4.37
CA ALA A 82 3.59 -6.76 -4.90
C ALA A 82 4.58 -5.71 -4.36
N ALA A 83 4.91 -5.76 -3.07
CA ALA A 83 5.88 -4.84 -2.46
C ALA A 83 7.33 -5.11 -2.93
N ALA A 84 7.67 -6.36 -3.24
CA ALA A 84 8.97 -6.73 -3.80
C ALA A 84 9.17 -6.26 -5.24
N LEU A 85 8.08 -6.06 -6.00
CA LEU A 85 8.12 -5.53 -7.37
C LEU A 85 8.33 -4.01 -7.40
N VAL A 86 8.03 -3.28 -6.33
CA VAL A 86 8.20 -1.82 -6.26
C VAL A 86 9.66 -1.48 -6.00
N PRO A 87 10.34 -0.73 -6.88
CA PRO A 87 11.71 -0.26 -6.64
C PRO A 87 11.78 0.63 -5.41
N THR A 88 12.59 0.28 -4.43
CA THR A 88 12.76 1.05 -3.20
C THR A 88 14.01 1.94 -3.25
N PHE A 89 15.19 1.34 -3.31
CA PHE A 89 16.48 2.03 -3.35
C PHE A 89 17.21 1.90 -4.69
N ALA A 90 16.81 0.92 -5.54
CA ALA A 90 17.42 0.68 -6.84
C ALA A 90 16.38 0.30 -7.90
N THR A 91 16.63 0.69 -9.16
CA THR A 91 15.86 0.28 -10.34
C THR A 91 16.64 -0.77 -11.15
N GLY A 92 15.95 -1.54 -12.00
CA GLY A 92 16.58 -2.52 -12.87
C GLY A 92 16.97 -3.82 -12.18
N LEU A 93 16.33 -4.18 -11.06
CA LEU A 93 16.58 -5.42 -10.32
C LEU A 93 16.02 -6.66 -11.05
N LEU A 94 16.27 -7.85 -10.48
CA LEU A 94 15.96 -9.14 -11.10
C LEU A 94 14.51 -9.28 -11.58
N PHE A 95 13.53 -8.79 -10.78
CA PHE A 95 12.11 -8.84 -11.14
C PHE A 95 11.63 -7.64 -11.98
N ASN A 96 12.55 -6.86 -12.53
CA ASN A 96 12.21 -5.68 -13.32
C ASN A 96 11.27 -6.00 -14.50
N TRP A 97 11.44 -7.15 -15.17
CA TRP A 97 10.63 -7.56 -16.30
C TRP A 97 9.18 -7.90 -15.93
N THR A 98 8.93 -8.32 -14.67
CA THR A 98 7.58 -8.57 -14.12
C THR A 98 7.04 -7.39 -13.32
N ALA A 99 7.85 -6.37 -13.04
CA ALA A 99 7.48 -5.21 -12.25
C ALA A 99 6.60 -4.24 -13.06
N ASP A 100 5.40 -4.71 -13.39
CA ASP A 100 4.37 -3.96 -14.08
C ASP A 100 3.36 -3.38 -13.08
N LEU A 101 2.94 -2.13 -13.31
CA LEU A 101 1.95 -1.45 -12.47
C LEU A 101 0.61 -2.21 -12.46
N ILE A 102 0.22 -2.80 -13.59
CA ILE A 102 -1.02 -3.60 -13.69
C ILE A 102 -0.91 -4.86 -12.82
N ALA A 103 0.25 -5.53 -12.83
CA ALA A 103 0.49 -6.69 -11.99
C ALA A 103 0.40 -6.37 -10.49
N ILE A 104 0.92 -5.21 -10.07
CA ILE A 104 0.81 -4.75 -8.69
C ILE A 104 -0.66 -4.52 -8.30
N VAL A 105 -1.45 -3.85 -9.16
CA VAL A 105 -2.89 -3.64 -8.92
C VAL A 105 -3.63 -4.96 -8.83
N ALA A 106 -3.35 -5.92 -9.73
CA ALA A 106 -3.97 -7.25 -9.73
C ALA A 106 -3.64 -8.05 -8.45
N LEU A 107 -2.40 -8.00 -7.97
CA LEU A 107 -1.99 -8.65 -6.72
C LEU A 107 -2.70 -8.04 -5.50
N LEU A 108 -2.84 -6.71 -5.44
CA LEU A 108 -3.56 -6.04 -4.36
C LEU A 108 -5.06 -6.34 -4.42
N GLY A 109 -5.67 -6.36 -5.61
CA GLY A 109 -7.06 -6.76 -5.82
C GLY A 109 -7.30 -8.20 -5.41
N SER A 110 -6.43 -9.14 -5.78
CA SER A 110 -6.53 -10.55 -5.37
C SER A 110 -6.44 -10.72 -3.86
N ALA A 111 -5.51 -10.05 -3.19
CA ALA A 111 -5.38 -10.09 -1.73
C ALA A 111 -6.67 -9.63 -1.03
N ARG A 112 -7.28 -8.55 -1.52
CA ARG A 112 -8.55 -8.04 -1.02
C ARG A 112 -9.70 -8.99 -1.29
N PHE A 113 -9.80 -9.54 -2.49
CA PHE A 113 -10.84 -10.48 -2.89
C PHE A 113 -10.87 -11.69 -1.97
N PHE A 114 -9.73 -12.33 -1.73
CA PHE A 114 -9.65 -13.47 -0.81
C PHE A 114 -10.00 -13.09 0.62
N LEU A 115 -9.58 -11.91 1.10
CA LEU A 115 -9.91 -11.46 2.45
C LEU A 115 -11.42 -11.21 2.61
N ALA A 116 -12.08 -10.61 1.61
CA ALA A 116 -13.52 -10.39 1.62
C ALA A 116 -14.29 -11.71 1.58
N LEU A 117 -13.85 -12.69 0.78
CA LEU A 117 -14.42 -14.03 0.75
C LEU A 117 -14.30 -14.72 2.11
N ALA A 118 -13.14 -14.65 2.74
CA ALA A 118 -12.92 -15.25 4.05
C ALA A 118 -13.75 -14.57 5.15
N GLY A 119 -13.97 -13.26 5.06
CA GLY A 119 -14.86 -12.54 5.99
C GLY A 119 -16.33 -13.01 5.89
N MET A 120 -16.76 -13.49 4.72
CA MET A 120 -18.11 -14.08 4.54
C MET A 120 -18.19 -15.57 4.91
N ASP A 121 -17.07 -16.29 4.82
CA ASP A 121 -16.99 -17.75 4.96
C ASP A 121 -17.48 -18.24 6.34
N VAL A 122 -17.17 -17.50 7.40
CA VAL A 122 -17.57 -17.87 8.78
C VAL A 122 -19.06 -17.62 9.06
N GLY A 123 -19.74 -16.82 8.22
CA GLY A 123 -21.17 -16.53 8.34
C GLY A 123 -21.53 -15.63 9.53
N THR A 124 -20.57 -14.86 10.08
CA THR A 124 -20.87 -13.88 11.13
C THR A 124 -21.44 -12.59 10.56
N SER A 125 -22.31 -11.93 11.32
CA SER A 125 -22.91 -10.64 10.93
C SER A 125 -21.85 -9.57 10.66
N PHE A 126 -20.79 -9.53 11.47
CA PHE A 126 -19.69 -8.57 11.31
C PHE A 126 -18.85 -8.85 10.05
N GLY A 127 -18.52 -10.12 9.80
CA GLY A 127 -17.80 -10.54 8.59
C GLY A 127 -18.57 -10.18 7.33
N GLY A 128 -19.87 -10.44 7.28
CA GLY A 128 -20.73 -10.09 6.15
C GLY A 128 -20.86 -8.57 5.90
N ILE A 129 -21.05 -7.78 6.97
CA ILE A 129 -21.10 -6.31 6.87
C ILE A 129 -19.74 -5.74 6.46
N GLY A 130 -18.64 -6.23 7.03
CA GLY A 130 -17.28 -5.81 6.66
C GLY A 130 -16.98 -6.09 5.19
N SER A 131 -17.23 -7.32 4.74
CA SER A 131 -16.98 -7.75 3.36
C SER A 131 -17.81 -6.97 2.34
N SER A 132 -19.09 -6.72 2.59
CA SER A 132 -19.93 -5.93 1.69
C SER A 132 -19.43 -4.49 1.54
N ARG A 133 -18.95 -3.87 2.63
CA ARG A 133 -18.36 -2.52 2.61
C ARG A 133 -17.03 -2.50 1.89
N GLU A 134 -16.19 -3.52 2.11
CA GLU A 134 -14.89 -3.63 1.44
C GLU A 134 -15.05 -3.81 -0.07
N VAL A 135 -15.99 -4.65 -0.52
CA VAL A 135 -16.31 -4.82 -1.95
C VAL A 135 -16.84 -3.52 -2.57
N MET A 136 -17.65 -2.74 -1.83
CA MET A 136 -18.10 -1.42 -2.29
C MET A 136 -16.92 -0.45 -2.47
N ILE A 137 -15.94 -0.47 -1.57
CA ILE A 137 -14.71 0.34 -1.68
C ILE A 137 -13.89 -0.13 -2.88
N ALA A 138 -13.72 -1.46 -3.05
CA ALA A 138 -12.99 -2.07 -4.15
C ALA A 138 -13.56 -1.66 -5.52
N ALA A 139 -14.88 -1.68 -5.67
CA ALA A 139 -15.56 -1.34 -6.91
C ALA A 139 -15.24 0.07 -7.45
N LEU A 140 -14.79 0.98 -6.59
CA LEU A 140 -14.38 2.33 -6.97
C LEU A 140 -12.86 2.51 -6.94
N ALA A 141 -12.16 1.88 -5.99
CA ALA A 141 -10.73 2.03 -5.81
C ALA A 141 -9.93 1.33 -6.92
N GLU A 142 -10.33 0.14 -7.35
CA GLU A 142 -9.64 -0.61 -8.41
C GLU A 142 -9.70 0.08 -9.77
N PRO A 143 -10.86 0.52 -10.29
CA PRO A 143 -10.90 1.31 -11.52
C PRO A 143 -10.13 2.63 -11.41
N ALA A 144 -10.16 3.30 -10.25
CA ALA A 144 -9.36 4.51 -10.03
C ALA A 144 -7.86 4.23 -10.13
N MET A 145 -7.38 3.12 -9.53
CA MET A 145 -5.97 2.68 -9.65
C MET A 145 -5.60 2.39 -11.10
N LEU A 146 -6.45 1.70 -11.86
CA LEU A 146 -6.20 1.40 -13.28
C LEU A 146 -6.11 2.70 -14.10
N LEU A 147 -6.99 3.68 -13.88
CA LEU A 147 -6.91 4.99 -14.55
C LEU A 147 -5.61 5.73 -14.21
N ILE A 148 -5.15 5.68 -12.96
CA ILE A 148 -3.86 6.25 -12.57
C ILE A 148 -2.72 5.54 -13.29
N VAL A 149 -2.74 4.20 -13.37
CA VAL A 149 -1.76 3.41 -14.11
C VAL A 149 -1.75 3.78 -15.60
N PHE A 150 -2.93 3.92 -16.23
CA PHE A 150 -3.01 4.37 -17.61
C PHE A 150 -2.48 5.79 -17.80
N CYS A 151 -2.77 6.71 -16.88
CA CYS A 151 -2.22 8.05 -16.91
C CYS A 151 -0.68 8.01 -16.90
N MET A 152 -0.07 7.22 -16.01
CA MET A 152 1.37 7.05 -15.93
C MET A 152 1.95 6.37 -17.17
N ALA A 153 1.29 5.32 -17.67
CA ALA A 153 1.71 4.60 -18.87
C ALA A 153 1.66 5.49 -20.12
N LEU A 154 0.65 6.33 -20.26
CA LEU A 154 0.55 7.30 -21.36
C LEU A 154 1.69 8.33 -21.32
N VAL A 155 2.12 8.76 -20.13
CA VAL A 155 3.22 9.72 -19.98
C VAL A 155 4.57 9.06 -20.28
N ALA A 156 4.82 7.87 -19.72
CA ALA A 156 6.12 7.19 -19.81
C ALA A 156 6.25 6.28 -21.04
N GLY A 157 5.15 6.00 -21.74
CA GLY A 157 5.12 5.05 -22.88
C GLY A 157 5.20 3.58 -22.48
N SER A 158 5.11 3.24 -21.18
CA SER A 158 5.21 1.88 -20.66
C SER A 158 4.50 1.75 -19.32
N THR A 159 3.93 0.57 -19.04
CA THR A 159 3.39 0.20 -17.72
C THR A 159 4.46 -0.32 -16.76
N GLN A 160 5.67 -0.58 -17.25
CA GLN A 160 6.78 -1.09 -16.48
C GLN A 160 7.28 -0.03 -15.48
N LEU A 161 7.28 -0.38 -14.20
CA LEU A 161 7.51 0.58 -13.11
C LEU A 161 8.91 1.21 -13.17
N SER A 162 9.95 0.46 -13.55
CA SER A 162 11.30 1.02 -13.69
C SER A 162 11.39 2.03 -14.83
N THR A 163 10.71 1.78 -15.96
CA THR A 163 10.66 2.71 -17.10
C THR A 163 9.94 3.99 -16.70
N VAL A 164 8.79 3.86 -16.00
CA VAL A 164 8.06 5.00 -15.45
C VAL A 164 8.92 5.80 -14.50
N THR A 165 9.61 5.14 -13.55
CA THR A 165 10.48 5.80 -12.55
C THR A 165 11.63 6.54 -13.22
N ASN A 166 12.31 5.90 -14.17
CA ASN A 166 13.43 6.52 -14.90
C ASN A 166 12.97 7.71 -15.75
N PHE A 167 11.79 7.58 -16.40
CA PHE A 167 11.20 8.70 -17.13
C PHE A 167 10.88 9.87 -16.21
N MET A 168 10.25 9.61 -15.07
CA MET A 168 9.93 10.64 -14.08
C MET A 168 11.17 11.28 -13.43
N ALA A 169 12.30 10.56 -13.38
CA ALA A 169 13.58 11.09 -12.92
C ALA A 169 14.26 12.01 -13.95
N SER A 170 13.85 11.97 -15.22
CA SER A 170 14.41 12.81 -16.27
C SER A 170 13.88 14.26 -16.17
N SER A 171 14.73 15.22 -16.50
CA SER A 171 14.42 16.65 -16.45
C SER A 171 13.37 17.12 -17.48
N TYR A 172 12.93 16.24 -18.38
CA TYR A 172 11.92 16.53 -19.41
C TYR A 172 10.48 16.49 -18.90
N VAL A 173 10.26 16.00 -17.68
CA VAL A 173 8.92 15.94 -17.08
C VAL A 173 8.60 17.30 -16.44
N GLY A 174 8.10 18.24 -17.25
CA GLY A 174 7.59 19.51 -16.74
C GLY A 174 6.41 19.34 -15.77
N LEU A 175 6.03 20.41 -15.08
CA LEU A 175 4.82 20.46 -14.25
C LEU A 175 3.58 20.21 -15.12
N ARG A 176 3.13 18.96 -15.19
CA ARG A 176 1.91 18.59 -15.91
C ARG A 176 0.75 18.48 -14.91
N VAL A 177 -0.30 19.23 -15.15
CA VAL A 177 -1.53 19.21 -14.32
C VAL A 177 -2.09 17.79 -14.19
N SER A 178 -2.03 17.00 -15.27
CA SER A 178 -2.46 15.59 -15.27
C SER A 178 -1.72 14.72 -14.24
N LEU A 179 -0.41 14.91 -14.06
CA LEU A 179 0.38 14.20 -13.06
C LEU A 179 0.01 14.65 -11.63
N GLY A 180 -0.27 15.95 -11.44
CA GLY A 180 -0.77 16.46 -10.18
C GLY A 180 -2.14 15.85 -9.81
N MET A 181 -3.04 15.69 -10.79
CA MET A 181 -4.32 14.99 -10.57
C MET A 181 -4.11 13.51 -10.25
N ALA A 182 -3.19 12.84 -10.95
CA ALA A 182 -2.89 11.43 -10.73
C ALA A 182 -2.31 11.18 -9.32
N VAL A 183 -1.41 12.05 -8.80
CA VAL A 183 -0.87 11.88 -7.45
C VAL A 183 -1.93 12.10 -6.38
N ILE A 184 -2.82 13.08 -6.55
CA ILE A 184 -3.92 13.32 -5.60
C ILE A 184 -4.88 12.11 -5.61
N ALA A 185 -5.25 11.62 -6.80
CA ALA A 185 -6.07 10.42 -6.94
C ALA A 185 -5.41 9.19 -6.28
N LEU A 186 -4.09 8.99 -6.47
CA LEU A 186 -3.35 7.89 -5.85
C LEU A 186 -3.31 8.00 -4.33
N ILE A 187 -3.13 9.21 -3.78
CA ILE A 187 -3.20 9.42 -2.32
C ILE A 187 -4.59 9.11 -1.78
N MET A 188 -5.65 9.51 -2.47
CA MET A 188 -7.03 9.22 -2.05
C MET A 188 -7.31 7.71 -2.05
N VAL A 189 -6.88 7.00 -3.09
CA VAL A 189 -6.99 5.54 -3.17
C VAL A 189 -6.12 4.89 -2.08
N ALA A 190 -4.88 5.34 -1.89
CA ALA A 190 -3.98 4.80 -0.86
C ALA A 190 -4.57 4.92 0.56
N LEU A 191 -5.22 6.04 0.88
CA LEU A 191 -5.89 6.23 2.17
C LEU A 191 -7.08 5.26 2.34
N ALA A 192 -7.87 5.06 1.30
CA ALA A 192 -9.01 4.14 1.33
C ALA A 192 -8.55 2.69 1.44
N GLU A 193 -7.57 2.30 0.62
CA GLU A 193 -6.99 0.96 0.58
C GLU A 193 -6.35 0.52 1.90
N ASN A 194 -5.73 1.45 2.61
CA ASN A 194 -5.07 1.18 3.89
C ASN A 194 -6.00 1.41 5.10
N ALA A 195 -7.31 1.55 4.89
CA ALA A 195 -8.29 1.81 5.94
C ALA A 195 -7.84 2.97 6.86
N ARG A 196 -7.34 4.08 6.25
CA ARG A 196 -6.84 5.25 6.97
C ARG A 196 -7.87 6.36 7.01
N ILE A 197 -7.75 7.25 7.99
CA ILE A 197 -8.55 8.46 8.06
C ILE A 197 -8.34 9.29 6.78
N PRO A 198 -9.40 9.77 6.11
CA PRO A 198 -10.77 9.92 6.58
C PRO A 198 -11.72 8.73 6.31
N VAL A 199 -11.29 7.67 5.64
CA VAL A 199 -12.16 6.57 5.18
C VAL A 199 -12.51 5.64 6.33
N ASP A 200 -11.52 5.13 7.04
CA ASP A 200 -11.72 4.28 8.21
C ASP A 200 -10.73 4.65 9.34
N ASN A 201 -10.99 4.17 10.54
CA ASN A 201 -10.09 4.33 11.67
C ASN A 201 -9.90 2.98 12.37
N PRO A 202 -8.77 2.31 12.19
CA PRO A 202 -8.53 1.00 12.78
C PRO A 202 -8.53 1.00 14.31
N ALA A 203 -8.44 2.18 14.95
CA ALA A 203 -8.52 2.30 16.40
C ALA A 203 -9.96 2.43 16.95
N THR A 204 -10.98 2.45 16.08
CA THR A 204 -12.38 2.64 16.50
C THR A 204 -13.16 1.36 16.27
N HIS A 205 -13.43 0.63 17.34
CA HIS A 205 -14.19 -0.63 17.33
C HIS A 205 -15.70 -0.38 17.49
N LEU A 206 -16.28 0.52 16.68
CA LEU A 206 -17.72 0.78 16.66
C LEU A 206 -18.35 -0.03 15.52
N GLU A 207 -19.27 -0.91 15.85
CA GLU A 207 -19.94 -1.87 14.95
C GLU A 207 -20.47 -1.25 13.64
N LEU A 208 -21.11 -0.08 13.76
CA LEU A 208 -21.69 0.61 12.61
C LEU A 208 -20.65 1.27 11.68
N THR A 209 -19.38 1.35 12.07
CA THR A 209 -18.36 2.10 11.34
C THR A 209 -17.16 1.27 10.93
N MET A 210 -17.06 0.01 11.38
CA MET A 210 -15.97 -0.89 11.01
C MET A 210 -16.11 -1.36 9.56
N VAL A 211 -14.97 -1.45 8.87
CA VAL A 211 -14.86 -2.02 7.51
C VAL A 211 -13.86 -3.17 7.57
N HIS A 212 -12.58 -2.88 7.52
CA HIS A 212 -11.51 -3.87 7.47
C HIS A 212 -11.44 -4.72 8.73
N GLU A 213 -11.51 -4.10 9.91
CA GLU A 213 -11.44 -4.79 11.20
C GLU A 213 -12.58 -5.79 11.38
N ALA A 214 -13.77 -5.51 10.81
CA ALA A 214 -14.92 -6.41 10.92
C ALA A 214 -14.70 -7.76 10.22
N MET A 215 -13.93 -7.81 9.12
CA MET A 215 -13.59 -9.06 8.43
C MET A 215 -12.52 -9.89 9.16
N VAL A 216 -11.77 -9.24 10.06
CA VAL A 216 -10.60 -9.85 10.71
C VAL A 216 -10.89 -10.32 12.14
N LEU A 217 -12.06 -9.96 12.70
CA LEU A 217 -12.44 -10.25 14.09
C LEU A 217 -12.34 -11.73 14.48
N GLU A 218 -12.64 -12.62 13.56
CA GLU A 218 -12.65 -14.08 13.81
C GLU A 218 -11.25 -14.71 13.70
N TYR A 219 -10.25 -13.95 13.25
CA TYR A 219 -8.89 -14.45 13.14
C TYR A 219 -8.14 -14.34 14.47
N SER A 220 -7.32 -15.35 14.78
CA SER A 220 -6.52 -15.42 16.01
C SER A 220 -5.10 -15.91 15.75
N GLY A 221 -4.21 -15.72 16.72
CA GLY A 221 -2.85 -16.23 16.71
C GLY A 221 -2.05 -15.84 15.45
N ARG A 222 -1.37 -16.83 14.86
CA ARG A 222 -0.51 -16.63 13.69
C ARG A 222 -1.27 -16.16 12.44
N HIS A 223 -2.54 -16.55 12.26
CA HIS A 223 -3.35 -16.11 11.12
C HIS A 223 -3.59 -14.60 11.18
N LEU A 224 -3.96 -14.08 12.35
CA LEU A 224 -4.11 -12.65 12.59
C LEU A 224 -2.76 -11.92 12.40
N ALA A 225 -1.64 -12.50 12.87
CA ALA A 225 -0.32 -11.92 12.66
C ALA A 225 0.00 -11.71 11.18
N MET A 226 -0.32 -12.70 10.32
CA MET A 226 -0.08 -12.61 8.87
C MET A 226 -0.93 -11.51 8.22
N ILE A 227 -2.21 -11.37 8.61
CA ILE A 227 -3.09 -10.31 8.09
C ILE A 227 -2.59 -8.93 8.54
N GLU A 228 -2.28 -8.74 9.83
CA GLU A 228 -1.75 -7.47 10.33
C GLU A 228 -0.41 -7.11 9.67
N PHE A 229 0.47 -8.09 9.49
CA PHE A 229 1.74 -7.86 8.79
C PHE A 229 1.51 -7.49 7.32
N GLY A 230 0.56 -8.15 6.64
CA GLY A 230 0.11 -7.77 5.30
C GLY A 230 -0.39 -6.32 5.24
N ALA A 231 -1.16 -5.88 6.23
CA ALA A 231 -1.62 -4.50 6.32
C ALA A 231 -0.46 -3.49 6.49
N PHE A 232 0.57 -3.81 7.27
CA PHE A 232 1.77 -2.98 7.39
C PHE A 232 2.56 -2.91 6.08
N LEU A 233 2.70 -4.05 5.38
CA LEU A 233 3.32 -4.14 4.06
C LEU A 233 2.55 -3.33 3.02
N LYS A 234 1.23 -3.41 3.02
CA LYS A 234 0.35 -2.66 2.11
C LYS A 234 0.55 -1.15 2.27
N LEU A 235 0.62 -0.65 3.50
CA LEU A 235 0.91 0.76 3.77
C LEU A 235 2.28 1.16 3.21
N LEU A 236 3.33 0.37 3.50
CA LEU A 236 4.67 0.63 2.98
C LEU A 236 4.70 0.60 1.45
N LEU A 237 3.99 -0.35 0.82
CA LEU A 237 3.88 -0.46 -0.64
C LEU A 237 3.32 0.82 -1.26
N TYR A 238 2.20 1.33 -0.77
CA TYR A 238 1.61 2.57 -1.30
C TYR A 238 2.53 3.77 -1.11
N VAL A 239 3.17 3.91 0.05
CA VAL A 239 4.15 4.98 0.30
C VAL A 239 5.34 4.84 -0.65
N SER A 240 5.84 3.61 -0.86
CA SER A 240 6.96 3.34 -1.79
C SER A 240 6.56 3.62 -3.24
N LEU A 241 5.34 3.25 -3.65
CA LEU A 241 4.82 3.51 -4.98
C LEU A 241 4.75 5.02 -5.26
N ILE A 242 4.22 5.80 -4.33
CA ILE A 242 4.18 7.26 -4.44
C ILE A 242 5.61 7.82 -4.49
N ALA A 243 6.52 7.30 -3.64
CA ALA A 243 7.90 7.77 -3.57
C ALA A 243 8.71 7.43 -4.83
N CYS A 244 8.53 6.25 -5.44
CA CYS A 244 9.29 5.86 -6.62
C CYS A 244 8.77 6.55 -7.89
N VAL A 245 7.46 6.78 -7.99
CA VAL A 245 6.85 7.37 -9.19
C VAL A 245 6.93 8.89 -9.18
N PHE A 246 6.56 9.55 -8.08
CA PHE A 246 6.45 11.01 -8.03
C PHE A 246 7.66 11.72 -7.39
N LEU A 247 8.51 10.98 -6.66
CA LEU A 247 9.73 11.50 -6.03
C LEU A 247 10.93 10.59 -6.34
N PRO A 248 11.30 10.37 -7.64
CA PRO A 248 12.29 9.35 -8.05
C PRO A 248 13.75 9.74 -7.78
N TRP A 249 14.00 10.83 -7.06
CA TRP A 249 15.36 11.34 -6.78
C TRP A 249 16.18 10.37 -5.92
N LYS A 250 17.46 10.26 -6.28
CA LYS A 250 18.45 9.41 -5.58
C LYS A 250 18.12 7.91 -5.55
N ILE A 251 17.33 7.38 -6.50
CA ILE A 251 17.20 5.96 -6.71
C ILE A 251 18.43 5.50 -7.51
N ALA A 252 19.12 4.46 -7.01
CA ALA A 252 20.29 3.93 -7.69
C ALA A 252 19.88 3.16 -8.96
N VAL A 253 20.69 3.28 -10.02
CA VAL A 253 20.54 2.41 -11.19
C VAL A 253 21.34 1.14 -10.93
N PHE A 254 20.83 0.00 -11.35
CA PHE A 254 21.52 -1.27 -11.20
C PHE A 254 22.94 -1.21 -11.79
N GLY A 255 23.92 -1.78 -11.07
CA GLY A 255 25.31 -1.80 -11.52
C GLY A 255 26.17 -0.58 -11.13
N THR A 256 25.60 0.43 -10.45
CA THR A 256 26.33 1.67 -10.07
C THR A 256 27.26 1.52 -8.85
N GLY A 257 27.30 0.36 -8.22
CA GLY A 257 28.21 0.06 -7.10
C GLY A 257 27.58 0.23 -5.71
N PRO A 258 28.26 -0.27 -4.65
CA PRO A 258 27.71 -0.35 -3.29
C PRO A 258 27.42 1.01 -2.66
N LEU A 259 28.22 2.03 -2.98
CA LEU A 259 28.02 3.39 -2.47
C LEU A 259 26.70 4.00 -2.96
N ALA A 260 26.35 3.78 -4.24
CA ALA A 260 25.11 4.26 -4.82
C ALA A 260 23.89 3.56 -4.15
N TYR A 261 23.97 2.28 -3.87
CA TYR A 261 22.94 1.56 -3.12
C TYR A 261 22.77 2.08 -1.69
N ALA A 262 23.87 2.41 -1.01
CA ALA A 262 23.82 2.99 0.33
C ALA A 262 23.14 4.38 0.31
N ILE A 263 23.48 5.23 -0.65
CA ILE A 263 22.84 6.53 -0.83
C ILE A 263 21.35 6.37 -1.19
N GLY A 264 21.02 5.44 -2.10
CA GLY A 264 19.64 5.12 -2.45
C GLY A 264 18.81 4.66 -1.26
N THR A 265 19.38 3.78 -0.43
CA THR A 265 18.72 3.30 0.80
C THR A 265 18.52 4.43 1.81
N ALA A 266 19.53 5.29 2.03
CA ALA A 266 19.40 6.44 2.91
C ALA A 266 18.31 7.42 2.41
N ALA A 267 18.28 7.71 1.10
CA ALA A 267 17.26 8.54 0.49
C ALA A 267 15.85 7.93 0.64
N TYR A 268 15.72 6.61 0.46
CA TYR A 268 14.47 5.91 0.66
C TYR A 268 13.97 6.01 2.11
N LEU A 269 14.85 5.83 3.11
CA LEU A 269 14.49 5.99 4.51
C LEU A 269 14.01 7.42 4.83
N VAL A 270 14.67 8.44 4.28
CA VAL A 270 14.22 9.83 4.42
C VAL A 270 12.83 10.02 3.82
N LYS A 271 12.57 9.50 2.62
CA LYS A 271 11.25 9.56 1.98
C LYS A 271 10.17 8.90 2.86
N LEU A 272 10.46 7.73 3.44
CA LEU A 272 9.53 7.03 4.34
C LEU A 272 9.22 7.85 5.61
N VAL A 273 10.24 8.45 6.23
CA VAL A 273 10.07 9.30 7.42
C VAL A 273 9.22 10.52 7.08
N VAL A 274 9.50 11.20 5.97
CA VAL A 274 8.74 12.38 5.52
C VAL A 274 7.29 11.99 5.20
N ALA A 275 7.07 10.94 4.42
CA ALA A 275 5.73 10.48 4.08
C ALA A 275 4.95 10.03 5.33
N GLY A 276 5.59 9.29 6.24
CA GLY A 276 4.99 8.88 7.52
C GLY A 276 4.62 10.07 8.42
N PHE A 277 5.46 11.13 8.43
CA PHE A 277 5.15 12.36 9.16
C PHE A 277 3.93 13.08 8.57
N PHE A 278 3.89 13.25 7.23
CA PHE A 278 2.74 13.88 6.57
C PHE A 278 1.46 13.06 6.72
N LEU A 279 1.55 11.72 6.66
CA LEU A 279 0.41 10.86 6.94
C LEU A 279 -0.11 11.06 8.36
N ALA A 280 0.77 11.07 9.37
CA ALA A 280 0.38 11.30 10.75
C ALA A 280 -0.25 12.70 10.95
N LEU A 281 0.29 13.74 10.32
CA LEU A 281 -0.24 15.09 10.33
C LEU A 281 -1.64 15.14 9.70
N PHE A 282 -1.79 14.52 8.54
CA PHE A 282 -3.07 14.44 7.83
C PHE A 282 -4.13 13.72 8.66
N GLU A 283 -3.79 12.56 9.25
CA GLU A 283 -4.70 11.80 10.11
C GLU A 283 -5.09 12.54 11.40
N THR A 284 -4.26 13.47 11.90
CA THR A 284 -4.59 14.27 13.07
C THR A 284 -5.40 15.52 12.73
N ALA A 285 -5.26 16.03 11.51
CA ALA A 285 -5.97 17.22 11.04
C ALA A 285 -7.38 16.91 10.50
N THR A 286 -7.61 15.67 10.05
CA THR A 286 -8.87 15.25 9.42
C THR A 286 -9.71 14.39 10.36
N ALA A 287 -11.04 14.52 10.27
CA ALA A 287 -11.98 13.68 11.00
C ALA A 287 -12.44 12.49 10.13
N LYS A 288 -12.80 11.37 10.78
CA LYS A 288 -13.39 10.21 10.11
C LYS A 288 -14.70 10.61 9.42
N MET A 289 -14.85 10.19 8.17
CA MET A 289 -16.10 10.36 7.41
C MET A 289 -17.13 9.30 7.79
N ARG A 290 -18.41 9.61 7.56
CA ARG A 290 -19.47 8.61 7.61
C ARG A 290 -19.28 7.61 6.47
N VAL A 291 -19.52 6.32 6.71
CA VAL A 291 -19.32 5.23 5.72
C VAL A 291 -20.01 5.53 4.39
N PHE A 292 -21.22 6.09 4.42
CA PHE A 292 -21.96 6.48 3.19
C PHE A 292 -21.32 7.62 2.38
N ARG A 293 -20.33 8.33 2.90
CA ARG A 293 -19.57 9.35 2.17
C ARG A 293 -18.32 8.80 1.48
N VAL A 294 -17.88 7.60 1.87
CA VAL A 294 -16.70 6.95 1.29
C VAL A 294 -16.81 6.76 -0.22
N PRO A 295 -17.96 6.32 -0.79
CA PRO A 295 -18.11 6.23 -2.25
C PRO A 295 -17.96 7.58 -2.96
N LYS A 296 -18.41 8.68 -2.35
CA LYS A 296 -18.23 10.02 -2.91
C LYS A 296 -16.76 10.44 -2.92
N PHE A 297 -16.02 10.12 -1.86
CA PHE A 297 -14.59 10.36 -1.77
C PHE A 297 -13.82 9.58 -2.84
N LEU A 298 -14.06 8.28 -2.96
CA LEU A 298 -13.44 7.44 -3.99
C LEU A 298 -13.89 7.80 -5.40
N GLY A 299 -15.16 8.17 -5.59
CA GLY A 299 -15.67 8.68 -6.85
C GLY A 299 -14.95 9.96 -7.28
N ALA A 300 -14.62 10.86 -6.36
CA ALA A 300 -13.79 12.03 -6.66
C ALA A 300 -12.36 11.61 -7.08
N GLY A 301 -11.76 10.61 -6.43
CA GLY A 301 -10.46 10.05 -6.84
C GLY A 301 -10.50 9.45 -8.24
N LEU A 302 -11.56 8.68 -8.56
CA LEU A 302 -11.79 8.12 -9.88
C LEU A 302 -11.96 9.21 -10.94
N MET A 303 -12.74 10.26 -10.66
CA MET A 303 -12.92 11.41 -11.57
C MET A 303 -11.60 12.17 -11.80
N LEU A 304 -10.78 12.36 -10.77
CA LEU A 304 -9.45 12.96 -10.91
C LEU A 304 -8.54 12.11 -11.79
N GLY A 305 -8.54 10.78 -11.64
CA GLY A 305 -7.82 9.86 -12.51
C GLY A 305 -8.30 9.96 -13.97
N LEU A 306 -9.61 9.98 -14.18
CA LEU A 306 -10.23 10.12 -15.51
C LEU A 306 -9.86 11.47 -16.16
N LEU A 307 -10.02 12.56 -15.43
CA LEU A 307 -9.66 13.89 -15.93
C LEU A 307 -8.17 14.01 -16.23
N GLY A 308 -7.30 13.41 -15.40
CA GLY A 308 -5.86 13.35 -15.65
C GLY A 308 -5.52 12.64 -16.95
N THR A 309 -6.17 11.49 -17.24
CA THR A 309 -5.96 10.75 -18.49
C THR A 309 -6.51 11.50 -19.70
N LEU A 310 -7.70 12.11 -19.61
CA LEU A 310 -8.29 12.89 -20.67
C LEU A 310 -7.45 14.12 -21.02
N LEU A 311 -6.96 14.86 -20.03
CA LEU A 311 -6.08 16.00 -20.24
C LEU A 311 -4.78 15.62 -20.98
N LEU A 312 -4.22 14.44 -20.69
CA LEU A 312 -3.06 13.93 -21.42
C LEU A 312 -3.38 13.63 -22.87
N PHE A 313 -4.55 13.06 -23.13
CA PHE A 313 -4.99 12.74 -24.50
C PHE A 313 -5.16 14.01 -25.32
N VAL A 314 -5.85 15.01 -24.78
CA VAL A 314 -6.05 16.30 -25.42
C VAL A 314 -4.72 17.04 -25.65
N SER A 315 -3.82 17.05 -24.64
CA SER A 315 -2.52 17.72 -24.77
C SER A 315 -1.54 17.07 -25.75
N ARG A 316 -1.79 15.83 -26.18
CA ARG A 316 -1.01 15.14 -27.22
C ARG A 316 -1.57 15.34 -28.63
N SER A 317 -2.84 15.72 -28.74
CA SER A 317 -3.49 15.98 -30.03
C SER A 317 -3.28 17.41 -30.54
N PHE A 318 -2.67 18.27 -29.73
CA PHE A 318 -2.19 19.60 -30.09
C PHE A 318 -0.65 19.64 -29.97
#